data_2d3a9875aad1161c5d1da5c30b972d86
#
_entry.id   2d3a9875aad1161c5d1da5c30b972d86
#
_cell.length_a   1.000
_cell.length_b   1.000
_cell.length_c   1.000
_cell.angle_alpha   90.00
_cell.angle_beta   90.00
_cell.angle_gamma   90.00
#
_symmetry.space_group_name_H-M   'P 1'
#
loop_
_entity.id
_entity.type
_entity.pdbx_description
1 polymer ?
#
loop_
_entity_poly.entity_id
_entity_poly.type
_entity_poly.pdbx_seq_one_letter_code
_entity_poly.pdbx_strand_id
1 'polypeptide(L)'
;MSNPIIIGIDHGYYAIKTRHFSFPAGITAYSHEPYTLQNTLEYGGKFFVCGTGRQPILRNKMENDNYYLLTLAAIAKEIKQRGEKAECSVNLAAGLPLAGFGREKKPFREYLLRSSQPVCFKFEGIPYKVTIEDVKLFPQGYSAIAIHPELIQNEPSVLLMDIGGWTVDLMRLDNGVPNASTCRSLELGMIRCIDETKEQIRRDVGLSVTDAQVERVLAGKACSMDEDARSIIQKQGRLYTERLLSAAMESGFDLKAIPVIMLGGGAAVVKGNVSEQDGLCRVFALIDDRVNAEGFER
;
A
#
# COMPACT_ATOMS: atom_id res chain seq x y z
N MET A 1 -9.17 22.72 23.88
CA MET A 1 -8.35 22.13 22.81
C MET A 1 -9.26 21.20 22.02
N SER A 2 -9.26 21.26 20.69
CA SER A 2 -10.01 20.30 19.87
C SER A 2 -9.40 18.91 20.05
N ASN A 3 -10.21 17.85 19.96
CA ASN A 3 -9.68 16.48 19.98
C ASN A 3 -8.73 16.29 18.80
N PRO A 4 -7.63 15.52 18.96
CA PRO A 4 -6.71 15.25 17.86
C PRO A 4 -7.42 14.48 16.73
N ILE A 5 -7.08 14.83 15.48
CA ILE A 5 -7.62 14.18 14.30
C ILE A 5 -6.93 12.83 14.15
N ILE A 6 -7.68 11.74 14.00
CA ILE A 6 -7.11 10.44 13.70
C ILE A 6 -6.89 10.33 12.18
N ILE A 7 -5.67 9.97 11.76
CA ILE A 7 -5.32 9.79 10.36
C ILE A 7 -4.69 8.41 10.17
N GLY A 8 -5.38 7.54 9.45
CA GLY A 8 -4.86 6.25 9.04
C GLY A 8 -3.94 6.37 7.84
N ILE A 9 -2.71 5.83 7.92
CA ILE A 9 -1.73 5.88 6.83
C ILE A 9 -1.12 4.51 6.59
N ASP A 10 -1.32 3.97 5.41
CA ASP A 10 -0.65 2.77 4.92
C ASP A 10 0.60 3.17 4.13
N HIS A 11 1.77 2.86 4.68
CA HIS A 11 3.08 3.17 4.11
C HIS A 11 3.56 2.04 3.18
N GLY A 12 2.96 1.94 2.00
CA GLY A 12 3.39 0.96 1.00
C GLY A 12 4.69 1.35 0.30
N TYR A 13 5.41 0.37 -0.27
CA TYR A 13 6.59 0.63 -1.14
C TYR A 13 6.20 1.27 -2.48
N TYR A 14 5.00 1.00 -2.95
CA TYR A 14 4.48 1.51 -4.22
C TYR A 14 3.67 2.78 -4.05
N ALA A 15 2.79 2.83 -3.05
CA ALA A 15 1.93 3.97 -2.78
C ALA A 15 1.76 4.21 -1.27
N ILE A 16 1.59 5.47 -0.92
CA ILE A 16 1.08 5.92 0.39
C ILE A 16 -0.43 6.02 0.27
N LYS A 17 -1.13 5.47 1.23
CA LYS A 17 -2.59 5.45 1.22
C LYS A 17 -3.13 5.97 2.54
N THR A 18 -4.18 6.76 2.42
CA THR A 18 -4.99 7.25 3.55
C THR A 18 -6.44 6.92 3.27
N ARG A 19 -7.33 7.29 4.14
CA ARG A 19 -8.76 7.09 3.92
C ARG A 19 -9.27 7.73 2.62
N HIS A 20 -8.76 8.92 2.24
CA HIS A 20 -9.27 9.66 1.09
C HIS A 20 -8.32 9.69 -0.09
N PHE A 21 -7.07 9.31 0.08
CA PHE A 21 -6.03 9.41 -0.94
C PHE A 21 -5.22 8.14 -1.10
N SER A 22 -4.82 7.88 -2.34
CA SER A 22 -3.74 6.97 -2.69
C SER A 22 -2.83 7.71 -3.67
N PHE A 23 -1.53 7.76 -3.40
CA PHE A 23 -0.56 8.42 -4.26
C PHE A 23 0.79 7.67 -4.24
N PRO A 24 1.56 7.71 -5.34
CA PRO A 24 2.84 7.00 -5.43
C PRO A 24 3.79 7.34 -4.28
N ALA A 25 4.52 6.34 -3.78
CA ALA A 25 5.45 6.52 -2.65
C ALA A 25 6.76 7.22 -3.04
N GLY A 26 6.93 7.62 -4.30
CA GLY A 26 8.13 8.32 -4.76
C GLY A 26 8.22 9.74 -4.22
N ILE A 27 9.46 10.21 -4.01
CA ILE A 27 9.78 11.56 -3.55
C ILE A 27 11.05 12.04 -4.24
N THR A 28 11.04 13.27 -4.72
CA THR A 28 12.20 13.92 -5.35
C THR A 28 12.56 15.18 -4.60
N ALA A 29 13.80 15.27 -4.13
CA ALA A 29 14.31 16.44 -3.42
C ALA A 29 14.84 17.49 -4.41
N TYR A 30 14.59 18.76 -4.10
CA TYR A 30 15.06 19.91 -4.85
C TYR A 30 15.78 20.89 -3.90
N SER A 31 16.88 21.49 -4.38
CA SER A 31 17.62 22.53 -3.68
C SER A 31 16.95 23.91 -3.78
N HIS A 32 16.06 24.10 -4.75
CA HIS A 32 15.33 25.33 -5.04
C HIS A 32 13.86 25.01 -5.20
N GLU A 33 13.00 26.01 -5.14
CA GLU A 33 11.57 25.85 -5.35
C GLU A 33 11.30 25.27 -6.75
N PRO A 34 10.56 24.14 -6.85
CA PRO A 34 10.24 23.56 -8.14
C PRO A 34 9.22 24.42 -8.90
N TYR A 35 9.16 24.21 -10.24
CA TYR A 35 8.25 24.98 -11.11
C TYR A 35 6.76 24.79 -10.79
N THR A 36 6.40 23.77 -10.02
CA THR A 36 5.02 23.46 -9.61
C THR A 36 4.90 23.39 -8.11
N LEU A 37 3.83 23.96 -7.57
CA LEU A 37 3.48 23.81 -6.16
C LEU A 37 2.72 22.50 -5.89
N GLN A 38 2.14 21.88 -6.93
CA GLN A 38 1.36 20.66 -6.77
C GLN A 38 2.21 19.54 -6.15
N ASN A 39 1.71 18.95 -5.07
CA ASN A 39 2.37 17.93 -4.27
C ASN A 39 3.76 18.33 -3.72
N THR A 40 4.09 19.61 -3.69
CA THR A 40 5.36 20.10 -3.16
C THR A 40 5.25 20.30 -1.65
N LEU A 41 6.13 19.62 -0.93
CA LEU A 41 6.39 19.78 0.50
C LEU A 41 7.64 20.65 0.70
N GLU A 42 7.54 21.73 1.48
CA GLU A 42 8.68 22.49 1.98
C GLU A 42 8.90 22.13 3.45
N TYR A 43 10.05 21.56 3.77
CA TYR A 43 10.39 21.13 5.12
C TYR A 43 11.90 21.26 5.36
N GLY A 44 12.29 21.83 6.51
CA GLY A 44 13.70 22.02 6.87
C GLY A 44 14.50 22.86 5.87
N GLY A 45 13.86 23.80 5.19
CA GLY A 45 14.50 24.67 4.18
C GLY A 45 14.79 23.97 2.84
N LYS A 46 14.20 22.81 2.60
CA LYS A 46 14.29 22.04 1.34
C LYS A 46 12.92 21.81 0.75
N PHE A 47 12.89 21.56 -0.55
CA PHE A 47 11.67 21.24 -1.29
C PHE A 47 11.67 19.78 -1.72
N PHE A 48 10.49 19.15 -1.64
CA PHE A 48 10.28 17.77 -1.99
C PHE A 48 8.99 17.63 -2.80
N VAL A 49 9.06 17.10 -4.00
CA VAL A 49 7.87 16.75 -4.77
C VAL A 49 7.48 15.32 -4.40
N CYS A 50 6.34 15.17 -3.74
CA CYS A 50 5.80 13.91 -3.25
C CYS A 50 4.86 13.26 -4.28
N GLY A 51 4.86 11.94 -4.38
CA GLY A 51 3.96 11.22 -5.29
C GLY A 51 4.48 11.11 -6.71
N THR A 52 5.78 11.20 -6.94
CA THR A 52 6.43 11.05 -8.25
C THR A 52 7.28 9.78 -8.30
N GLY A 53 6.85 8.79 -9.09
CA GLY A 53 7.55 7.51 -9.14
C GLY A 53 7.37 6.67 -7.88
N ARG A 54 8.35 5.82 -7.58
CA ARG A 54 8.35 4.92 -6.42
C ARG A 54 9.66 5.00 -5.64
N GLN A 55 9.61 4.59 -4.37
CA GLN A 55 10.81 4.48 -3.55
C GLN A 55 11.73 3.37 -4.05
N PRO A 56 13.06 3.53 -3.90
CA PRO A 56 13.96 2.39 -3.92
C PRO A 56 13.52 1.37 -2.87
N ILE A 57 13.67 0.09 -3.19
CA ILE A 57 13.37 -0.96 -2.23
C ILE A 57 14.48 -0.97 -1.18
N LEU A 58 14.13 -0.52 0.03
CA LEU A 58 15.01 -0.49 1.17
C LEU A 58 14.67 -1.66 2.10
N ARG A 59 15.67 -2.21 2.77
CA ARG A 59 15.45 -3.26 3.79
C ARG A 59 14.62 -2.76 4.96
N ASN A 60 14.70 -1.47 5.23
CA ASN A 60 14.00 -0.82 6.33
C ASN A 60 13.45 0.53 5.86
N LYS A 61 12.15 0.77 6.06
CA LYS A 61 11.47 2.04 5.74
C LYS A 61 12.03 3.24 6.52
N MET A 62 12.77 3.01 7.58
CA MET A 62 13.35 4.03 8.46
C MET A 62 14.80 4.40 8.12
N GLU A 63 15.37 3.85 7.02
CA GLU A 63 16.77 4.15 6.63
C GLU A 63 17.00 5.60 6.23
N ASN A 64 15.95 6.29 5.81
CA ASN A 64 15.99 7.71 5.47
C ASN A 64 14.68 8.41 5.87
N ASP A 65 14.60 9.71 5.58
CA ASP A 65 13.44 10.52 5.94
C ASP A 65 12.26 10.44 4.97
N ASN A 66 12.37 9.68 3.89
CA ASN A 66 11.39 9.73 2.80
C ASN A 66 9.97 9.37 3.27
N TYR A 67 9.81 8.30 4.05
CA TYR A 67 8.49 7.93 4.56
C TYR A 67 7.93 8.94 5.57
N TYR A 68 8.79 9.60 6.35
CA TYR A 68 8.35 10.69 7.22
C TYR A 68 7.86 11.90 6.42
N LEU A 69 8.59 12.31 5.38
CA LEU A 69 8.19 13.40 4.50
C LEU A 69 6.88 13.09 3.76
N LEU A 70 6.73 11.86 3.28
CA LEU A 70 5.47 11.39 2.69
C LEU A 70 4.33 11.36 3.71
N THR A 71 4.62 11.08 4.99
CA THR A 71 3.64 11.18 6.09
C THR A 71 3.17 12.63 6.28
N LEU A 72 4.07 13.62 6.25
CA LEU A 72 3.68 15.03 6.33
C LEU A 72 2.80 15.45 5.15
N ALA A 73 3.12 15.00 3.94
CA ALA A 73 2.29 15.22 2.76
C ALA A 73 0.90 14.57 2.89
N ALA A 74 0.83 13.33 3.39
CA ALA A 74 -0.42 12.62 3.64
C ALA A 74 -1.29 13.33 4.69
N ILE A 75 -0.69 13.81 5.79
CA ILE A 75 -1.37 14.59 6.83
C ILE A 75 -1.95 15.87 6.22
N ALA A 76 -1.17 16.63 5.44
CA ALA A 76 -1.65 17.86 4.82
C ALA A 76 -2.82 17.63 3.86
N LYS A 77 -2.76 16.56 3.06
CA LYS A 77 -3.86 16.16 2.17
C LYS A 77 -5.13 15.83 2.95
N GLU A 78 -5.01 15.06 4.04
CA GLU A 78 -6.15 14.68 4.88
C GLU A 78 -6.76 15.89 5.61
N ILE A 79 -5.94 16.77 6.19
CA ILE A 79 -6.40 18.01 6.82
C ILE A 79 -7.19 18.87 5.82
N LYS A 80 -6.64 19.08 4.62
CA LYS A 80 -7.28 19.85 3.55
C LYS A 80 -8.60 19.21 3.12
N GLN A 81 -8.63 17.88 2.91
CA GLN A 81 -9.83 17.14 2.50
C GLN A 81 -10.96 17.18 3.53
N ARG A 82 -10.60 17.15 4.81
CA ARG A 82 -11.56 17.18 5.92
C ARG A 82 -12.01 18.60 6.28
N GLY A 83 -11.43 19.62 5.67
CA GLY A 83 -11.71 21.02 6.00
C GLY A 83 -11.23 21.44 7.39
N GLU A 84 -10.24 20.74 7.91
CA GLU A 84 -9.66 21.00 9.23
C GLU A 84 -8.67 22.17 9.20
N LYS A 85 -8.36 22.73 10.36
CA LYS A 85 -7.40 23.83 10.48
C LYS A 85 -5.98 23.36 10.22
N ALA A 86 -5.19 24.17 9.52
CA ALA A 86 -3.77 23.90 9.25
C ALA A 86 -2.90 23.88 10.53
N GLU A 87 -3.38 24.45 11.62
CA GLU A 87 -2.80 24.29 12.97
C GLU A 87 -3.70 23.38 13.78
N CYS A 88 -3.25 22.12 13.99
CA CYS A 88 -4.02 21.09 14.68
C CYS A 88 -3.13 20.00 15.29
N SER A 89 -3.73 19.17 16.14
CA SER A 89 -3.15 17.95 16.67
C SER A 89 -3.65 16.73 15.89
N VAL A 90 -2.78 15.75 15.67
CA VAL A 90 -3.12 14.50 15.00
C VAL A 90 -2.64 13.28 15.79
N ASN A 91 -3.43 12.22 15.76
CA ASN A 91 -3.01 10.86 16.15
C ASN A 91 -2.84 10.05 14.87
N LEU A 92 -1.66 9.51 14.64
CA LEU A 92 -1.40 8.65 13.49
C LEU A 92 -1.76 7.21 13.81
N ALA A 93 -2.43 6.57 12.86
CA ALA A 93 -2.69 5.15 12.87
C ALA A 93 -2.01 4.54 11.63
N ALA A 94 -0.98 3.70 11.82
CA ALA A 94 -0.20 3.17 10.71
C ALA A 94 -0.09 1.65 10.79
N GLY A 95 0.27 1.02 9.66
CA GLY A 95 0.33 -0.43 9.56
C GLY A 95 1.72 -0.99 9.33
N LEU A 96 1.93 -2.21 9.86
CA LEU A 96 3.08 -3.04 9.59
C LEU A 96 2.64 -4.46 9.24
N PRO A 97 3.39 -5.17 8.37
CA PRO A 97 3.18 -6.59 8.12
C PRO A 97 3.26 -7.39 9.42
N LEU A 98 2.35 -8.34 9.62
CA LEU A 98 2.30 -9.11 10.86
C LEU A 98 3.57 -9.92 11.10
N ALA A 99 4.20 -10.43 10.04
CA ALA A 99 5.46 -11.18 10.14
C ALA A 99 6.63 -10.39 10.79
N GLY A 100 6.65 -9.05 10.61
CA GLY A 100 7.66 -8.15 11.18
C GLY A 100 7.16 -7.34 12.38
N PHE A 101 5.89 -7.41 12.71
CA PHE A 101 5.20 -6.48 13.60
C PHE A 101 5.88 -6.26 14.95
N GLY A 102 6.22 -7.35 15.65
CA GLY A 102 6.86 -7.27 16.97
C GLY A 102 8.23 -6.59 16.95
N ARG A 103 9.02 -6.82 15.90
CA ARG A 103 10.36 -6.25 15.73
C ARG A 103 10.32 -4.78 15.32
N GLU A 104 9.40 -4.41 14.47
CA GLU A 104 9.37 -3.11 13.79
C GLU A 104 8.46 -2.08 14.47
N LYS A 105 7.54 -2.53 15.33
CA LYS A 105 6.53 -1.67 15.98
C LYS A 105 7.15 -0.50 16.72
N LYS A 106 8.11 -0.75 17.63
CA LYS A 106 8.71 0.33 18.44
C LYS A 106 9.56 1.28 17.59
N PRO A 107 10.51 0.81 16.76
CA PRO A 107 11.31 1.70 15.92
C PRO A 107 10.45 2.54 14.95
N PHE A 108 9.44 1.95 14.32
CA PHE A 108 8.61 2.68 13.36
C PHE A 108 7.71 3.71 14.04
N ARG A 109 7.22 3.44 15.25
CA ARG A 109 6.51 4.42 16.07
C ARG A 109 7.42 5.62 16.38
N GLU A 110 8.64 5.37 16.85
CA GLU A 110 9.62 6.42 17.17
C GLU A 110 10.01 7.24 15.93
N TYR A 111 10.17 6.58 14.78
CA TYR A 111 10.46 7.22 13.49
C TYR A 111 9.36 8.19 13.05
N LEU A 112 8.08 7.86 13.22
CA LEU A 112 6.95 8.71 12.84
C LEU A 112 6.68 9.80 13.89
N LEU A 113 6.80 9.49 15.17
CA LEU A 113 6.53 10.44 16.26
C LEU A 113 7.60 11.53 16.37
N ARG A 114 8.89 11.17 16.22
CA ARG A 114 10.10 12.01 16.33
C ARG A 114 10.13 12.94 17.55
N SER A 115 9.13 13.78 17.72
CA SER A 115 9.06 14.80 18.74
C SER A 115 7.62 15.09 19.13
N SER A 116 7.40 15.48 20.38
CA SER A 116 6.13 16.01 20.87
C SER A 116 5.93 17.51 20.53
N GLN A 117 6.95 18.15 19.93
CA GLN A 117 6.85 19.54 19.50
C GLN A 117 6.12 19.63 18.15
N PRO A 118 5.41 20.75 17.91
CA PRO A 118 4.76 20.97 16.62
C PRO A 118 5.77 20.94 15.46
N VAL A 119 5.41 20.24 14.40
CA VAL A 119 6.16 20.22 13.15
C VAL A 119 5.59 21.30 12.23
N CYS A 120 6.46 22.22 11.79
CA CYS A 120 6.11 23.28 10.85
C CYS A 120 6.62 22.91 9.46
N PHE A 121 5.74 22.95 8.47
CA PHE A 121 6.06 22.70 7.07
C PHE A 121 5.06 23.41 6.16
N LYS A 122 5.36 23.51 4.85
CA LYS A 122 4.36 23.95 3.87
C LYS A 122 4.06 22.80 2.91
N PHE A 123 2.82 22.68 2.52
CA PHE A 123 2.41 21.74 1.48
C PHE A 123 1.53 22.48 0.45
N GLU A 124 1.93 22.43 -0.81
CA GLU A 124 1.30 23.19 -1.90
C GLU A 124 1.21 24.70 -1.60
N GLY A 125 2.25 25.26 -0.95
CA GLY A 125 2.32 26.65 -0.55
C GLY A 125 1.56 27.02 0.74
N ILE A 126 0.72 26.12 1.26
CA ILE A 126 -0.06 26.32 2.48
C ILE A 126 0.79 25.96 3.70
N PRO A 127 0.95 26.88 4.70
CA PRO A 127 1.67 26.57 5.92
C PRO A 127 0.84 25.70 6.86
N TYR A 128 1.47 24.67 7.42
CA TYR A 128 0.91 23.75 8.41
C TYR A 128 1.75 23.80 9.69
N LYS A 129 1.08 23.69 10.83
CA LYS A 129 1.69 23.50 12.15
C LYS A 129 0.97 22.34 12.83
N VAL A 130 1.58 21.18 12.79
CA VAL A 130 0.94 19.93 13.22
C VAL A 130 1.68 19.35 14.42
N THR A 131 0.93 19.01 15.47
CA THR A 131 1.46 18.23 16.60
C THR A 131 1.04 16.78 16.42
N ILE A 132 1.99 15.86 16.24
CA ILE A 132 1.72 14.42 16.27
C ILE A 132 1.75 14.01 17.75
N GLU A 133 0.56 13.77 18.33
CA GLU A 133 0.44 13.47 19.77
C GLU A 133 0.74 12.01 20.07
N ASP A 134 0.29 11.11 19.20
CA ASP A 134 0.54 9.66 19.32
C ASP A 134 0.63 8.98 17.95
N VAL A 135 1.28 7.82 17.93
CA VAL A 135 1.34 6.93 16.79
C VAL A 135 0.96 5.52 17.23
N LYS A 136 -0.17 5.03 16.75
CA LYS A 136 -0.62 3.65 16.98
C LYS A 136 -0.30 2.80 15.77
N LEU A 137 0.17 1.58 16.01
CA LEU A 137 0.52 0.65 14.94
C LEU A 137 -0.37 -0.59 14.98
N PHE A 138 -0.82 -0.99 13.80
CA PHE A 138 -1.77 -2.06 13.56
C PHE A 138 -1.21 -3.10 12.58
N PRO A 139 -1.62 -4.37 12.67
CA PRO A 139 -1.29 -5.36 11.66
C PRO A 139 -2.00 -5.05 10.34
N GLN A 140 -1.25 -4.95 9.25
CA GLN A 140 -1.80 -4.86 7.88
C GLN A 140 -2.63 -6.12 7.56
N GLY A 141 -3.58 -6.00 6.66
CA GLY A 141 -4.51 -7.07 6.30
C GLY A 141 -5.59 -7.30 7.35
N TYR A 142 -5.21 -7.57 8.60
CA TYR A 142 -6.18 -7.83 9.66
C TYR A 142 -7.04 -6.61 10.01
N SER A 143 -6.46 -5.42 10.02
CA SER A 143 -7.22 -4.18 10.26
C SER A 143 -8.26 -3.91 9.18
N ALA A 144 -7.98 -4.28 7.94
CA ALA A 144 -8.95 -4.22 6.85
C ALA A 144 -10.14 -5.17 7.10
N ILE A 145 -9.89 -6.38 7.62
CA ILE A 145 -10.95 -7.34 7.94
C ILE A 145 -11.78 -6.90 9.17
N ALA A 146 -11.17 -6.22 10.12
CA ALA A 146 -11.89 -5.72 11.29
C ALA A 146 -13.05 -4.76 10.93
N ILE A 147 -12.98 -4.11 9.78
CA ILE A 147 -14.06 -3.26 9.23
C ILE A 147 -14.98 -3.99 8.24
N HIS A 148 -14.68 -5.25 7.91
CA HIS A 148 -15.43 -6.14 7.02
C HIS A 148 -15.72 -7.50 7.68
N PRO A 149 -16.32 -7.54 8.89
CA PRO A 149 -16.54 -8.79 9.63
C PRO A 149 -17.43 -9.77 8.89
N GLU A 150 -18.29 -9.29 7.97
CA GLU A 150 -19.18 -10.11 7.14
C GLU A 150 -18.42 -11.13 6.26
N LEU A 151 -17.16 -10.85 5.94
CA LEU A 151 -16.35 -11.75 5.10
C LEU A 151 -15.85 -13.00 5.84
N ILE A 152 -15.84 -12.97 7.17
CA ILE A 152 -15.30 -14.04 8.01
C ILE A 152 -16.33 -14.63 8.99
N GLN A 153 -17.52 -14.05 9.08
CA GLN A 153 -18.49 -14.35 10.13
C GLN A 153 -18.88 -15.83 10.23
N ASN A 154 -18.94 -16.55 9.11
CA ASN A 154 -19.37 -17.95 9.06
C ASN A 154 -18.22 -18.90 8.65
N GLU A 155 -16.99 -18.43 8.66
CA GLU A 155 -15.84 -19.19 8.19
C GLU A 155 -14.93 -19.54 9.36
N PRO A 156 -14.75 -20.85 9.67
CA PRO A 156 -13.84 -21.26 10.75
C PRO A 156 -12.37 -20.95 10.45
N SER A 157 -12.01 -20.92 9.18
CA SER A 157 -10.67 -20.54 8.72
C SER A 157 -10.73 -19.83 7.39
N VAL A 158 -10.00 -18.72 7.24
CA VAL A 158 -9.82 -17.99 5.98
C VAL A 158 -8.36 -17.62 5.79
N LEU A 159 -7.90 -17.57 4.54
CA LEU A 159 -6.61 -17.00 4.18
C LEU A 159 -6.76 -15.52 3.82
N LEU A 160 -6.06 -14.65 4.50
CA LEU A 160 -5.82 -13.29 4.04
C LEU A 160 -4.60 -13.26 3.14
N MET A 161 -4.72 -12.59 2.00
CA MET A 161 -3.66 -12.37 1.02
C MET A 161 -3.59 -10.88 0.73
N ASP A 162 -2.69 -10.17 1.40
CA ASP A 162 -2.44 -8.73 1.19
C ASP A 162 -1.40 -8.55 0.09
N ILE A 163 -1.85 -8.16 -1.09
CA ILE A 163 -1.04 -8.06 -2.31
C ILE A 163 -0.51 -6.63 -2.42
N GLY A 164 0.64 -6.40 -1.80
CA GLY A 164 1.31 -5.10 -1.76
C GLY A 164 2.17 -4.82 -3.00
N GLY A 165 2.90 -3.69 -2.93
CA GLY A 165 3.84 -3.31 -3.99
C GLY A 165 5.09 -4.19 -4.03
N TRP A 166 5.72 -4.47 -2.89
CA TRP A 166 6.92 -5.29 -2.80
C TRP A 166 6.65 -6.71 -2.32
N THR A 167 5.84 -6.87 -1.28
CA THR A 167 5.50 -8.16 -0.69
C THR A 167 4.05 -8.54 -0.94
N VAL A 168 3.80 -9.83 -0.85
CA VAL A 168 2.48 -10.39 -0.61
C VAL A 168 2.52 -11.05 0.77
N ASP A 169 1.68 -10.56 1.66
CA ASP A 169 1.62 -11.04 3.02
C ASP A 169 0.44 -12.00 3.17
N LEU A 170 0.75 -13.23 3.60
CA LEU A 170 -0.20 -14.32 3.82
C LEU A 170 -0.42 -14.54 5.31
N MET A 171 -1.68 -14.69 5.70
CA MET A 171 -2.06 -14.92 7.10
C MET A 171 -3.37 -15.71 7.17
N ARG A 172 -3.40 -16.81 7.91
CA ARG A 172 -4.66 -17.49 8.21
C ARG A 172 -5.32 -16.87 9.43
N LEU A 173 -6.62 -16.64 9.32
CA LEU A 173 -7.47 -16.34 10.47
C LEU A 173 -8.19 -17.63 10.86
N ASP A 174 -8.14 -18.00 12.13
CA ASP A 174 -8.87 -19.13 12.70
C ASP A 174 -9.95 -18.56 13.64
N ASN A 175 -11.22 -18.78 13.33
CA ASN A 175 -12.36 -18.15 14.01
C ASN A 175 -12.24 -16.62 14.13
N GLY A 176 -11.78 -15.97 13.06
CA GLY A 176 -11.59 -14.51 12.99
C GLY A 176 -10.33 -14.00 13.70
N VAL A 177 -9.50 -14.85 14.29
CA VAL A 177 -8.28 -14.46 15.01
C VAL A 177 -7.03 -14.78 14.19
N PRO A 178 -6.08 -13.83 14.04
CA PRO A 178 -4.83 -14.07 13.33
C PRO A 178 -4.01 -15.21 13.93
N ASN A 179 -3.64 -16.18 13.11
CA ASN A 179 -2.75 -17.26 13.49
C ASN A 179 -1.30 -16.89 13.12
N ALA A 180 -0.56 -16.36 14.09
CA ALA A 180 0.80 -15.85 13.88
C ALA A 180 1.79 -16.89 13.32
N SER A 181 1.59 -18.20 13.61
CA SER A 181 2.46 -19.27 13.09
C SER A 181 2.34 -19.46 11.57
N THR A 182 1.24 -18.99 10.98
CA THR A 182 0.96 -19.11 9.55
C THR A 182 1.42 -17.88 8.74
N CYS A 183 1.85 -16.81 9.40
CA CYS A 183 2.24 -15.59 8.70
C CYS A 183 3.46 -15.83 7.81
N ARG A 184 3.33 -15.43 6.54
CA ARG A 184 4.40 -15.47 5.54
C ARG A 184 4.43 -14.15 4.80
N SER A 185 5.62 -13.71 4.41
CA SER A 185 5.81 -12.54 3.54
C SER A 185 6.62 -13.00 2.34
N LEU A 186 6.02 -12.90 1.16
CA LEU A 186 6.60 -13.33 -0.11
C LEU A 186 7.04 -12.10 -0.89
N GLU A 187 8.25 -12.09 -1.44
CA GLU A 187 8.74 -11.00 -2.31
C GLU A 187 8.17 -11.15 -3.74
N LEU A 188 6.85 -11.18 -3.82
CA LEU A 188 6.06 -11.35 -5.05
C LEU A 188 5.08 -10.19 -5.27
N GLY A 189 5.36 -9.00 -4.75
CA GLY A 189 4.48 -7.86 -4.92
C GLY A 189 4.39 -7.34 -6.37
N MET A 190 3.45 -6.43 -6.59
CA MET A 190 3.10 -5.90 -7.93
C MET A 190 4.26 -5.23 -8.67
N ILE A 191 5.23 -4.65 -7.96
CA ILE A 191 6.43 -4.05 -8.58
C ILE A 191 7.16 -5.08 -9.44
N ARG A 192 7.31 -6.30 -8.94
CA ARG A 192 7.95 -7.38 -9.68
C ARG A 192 7.18 -7.75 -10.94
N CYS A 193 5.87 -7.87 -10.85
CA CYS A 193 5.01 -8.12 -12.00
C CYS A 193 5.17 -7.03 -13.08
N ILE A 194 5.16 -5.76 -12.67
CA ILE A 194 5.29 -4.62 -13.58
C ILE A 194 6.68 -4.61 -14.24
N ASP A 195 7.74 -4.79 -13.46
CA ASP A 195 9.12 -4.75 -13.98
C ASP A 195 9.40 -5.90 -14.94
N GLU A 196 9.00 -7.13 -14.61
CA GLU A 196 9.11 -8.30 -15.49
C GLU A 196 8.29 -8.10 -16.79
N THR A 197 7.10 -7.52 -16.69
CA THR A 197 6.26 -7.20 -17.85
C THR A 197 6.90 -6.17 -18.77
N LYS A 198 7.45 -5.09 -18.24
CA LYS A 198 8.14 -4.05 -19.01
C LYS A 198 9.37 -4.59 -19.72
N GLU A 199 10.13 -5.44 -19.04
CA GLU A 199 11.29 -6.09 -19.62
C GLU A 199 10.91 -7.04 -20.77
N GLN A 200 9.79 -7.79 -20.61
CA GLN A 200 9.29 -8.66 -21.66
C GLN A 200 8.86 -7.88 -22.91
N ILE A 201 8.12 -6.77 -22.73
CA ILE A 201 7.69 -5.90 -23.84
C ILE A 201 8.92 -5.31 -24.56
N ARG A 202 9.92 -4.88 -23.80
CA ARG A 202 11.14 -4.33 -24.39
C ARG A 202 11.89 -5.37 -25.26
N ARG A 203 11.93 -6.62 -24.81
CA ARG A 203 12.60 -7.71 -25.55
C ARG A 203 11.84 -8.14 -26.79
N ASP A 204 10.52 -8.31 -26.68
CA ASP A 204 9.73 -8.94 -27.74
C ASP A 204 9.23 -7.93 -28.78
N VAL A 205 8.92 -6.70 -28.35
CA VAL A 205 8.29 -5.67 -29.19
C VAL A 205 9.22 -4.46 -29.40
N GLY A 206 10.26 -4.30 -28.56
CA GLY A 206 11.18 -3.15 -28.63
C GLY A 206 10.59 -1.86 -28.06
N LEU A 207 9.44 -1.91 -27.39
CA LEU A 207 8.75 -0.75 -26.85
C LEU A 207 9.09 -0.51 -25.38
N SER A 208 9.12 0.78 -24.99
CA SER A 208 9.19 1.21 -23.59
C SER A 208 7.83 1.69 -23.11
N VAL A 209 7.26 1.01 -22.12
CA VAL A 209 5.98 1.35 -21.51
C VAL A 209 6.18 1.86 -20.08
N THR A 210 5.26 2.69 -19.60
CA THR A 210 5.28 3.21 -18.23
C THR A 210 4.59 2.24 -17.26
N ASP A 211 4.91 2.32 -15.97
CA ASP A 211 4.23 1.56 -14.92
C ASP A 211 2.71 1.79 -14.98
N ALA A 212 2.28 3.04 -15.13
CA ALA A 212 0.87 3.40 -15.22
C ALA A 212 0.13 2.76 -16.42
N GLN A 213 0.80 2.58 -17.56
CA GLN A 213 0.21 1.88 -18.70
C GLN A 213 0.03 0.39 -18.40
N VAL A 214 1.05 -0.24 -17.83
CA VAL A 214 0.99 -1.66 -17.43
C VAL A 214 -0.13 -1.88 -16.41
N GLU A 215 -0.17 -1.08 -15.34
CA GLU A 215 -1.21 -1.18 -14.31
C GLU A 215 -2.62 -1.00 -14.87
N ARG A 216 -2.78 -0.02 -15.76
CA ARG A 216 -4.08 0.27 -16.36
C ARG A 216 -4.62 -0.93 -17.15
N VAL A 217 -3.76 -1.61 -17.89
CA VAL A 217 -4.13 -2.82 -18.65
C VAL A 217 -4.35 -4.00 -17.72
N LEU A 218 -3.48 -4.22 -16.73
CA LEU A 218 -3.65 -5.27 -15.72
C LEU A 218 -4.96 -5.12 -14.94
N ALA A 219 -5.39 -3.88 -14.69
CA ALA A 219 -6.68 -3.59 -14.04
C ALA A 219 -7.89 -3.68 -15.01
N GLY A 220 -7.70 -4.16 -16.25
CA GLY A 220 -8.75 -4.29 -17.25
C GLY A 220 -9.29 -2.96 -17.80
N LYS A 221 -8.56 -1.84 -17.58
CA LYS A 221 -8.99 -0.51 -18.03
C LYS A 221 -8.49 -0.20 -19.43
N ALA A 222 -9.24 0.60 -20.19
CA ALA A 222 -8.83 1.05 -21.51
C ALA A 222 -7.52 1.85 -21.45
N CYS A 223 -6.59 1.52 -22.35
CA CYS A 223 -5.32 2.21 -22.50
C CYS A 223 -4.92 2.19 -23.98
N SER A 224 -4.60 3.33 -24.56
CA SER A 224 -4.09 3.40 -25.94
C SER A 224 -2.65 2.89 -25.94
N MET A 225 -2.41 1.76 -26.61
CA MET A 225 -1.09 1.16 -26.74
C MET A 225 -1.10 0.14 -27.89
N ASP A 226 0.07 -0.30 -28.28
CA ASP A 226 0.29 -1.39 -29.21
C ASP A 226 -0.39 -2.69 -28.74
N GLU A 227 -1.00 -3.45 -29.66
CA GLU A 227 -1.76 -4.66 -29.33
C GLU A 227 -0.88 -5.83 -28.89
N ASP A 228 0.34 -5.95 -29.42
CA ASP A 228 1.28 -6.99 -28.98
C ASP A 228 1.75 -6.69 -27.55
N ALA A 229 2.05 -5.42 -27.25
CA ALA A 229 2.38 -5.00 -25.90
C ALA A 229 1.22 -5.25 -24.93
N ARG A 230 -0.02 -4.95 -25.32
CA ARG A 230 -1.22 -5.25 -24.53
C ARG A 230 -1.37 -6.74 -24.24
N SER A 231 -1.22 -7.57 -25.26
CA SER A 231 -1.31 -9.03 -25.15
C SER A 231 -0.26 -9.59 -24.18
N ILE A 232 0.98 -9.06 -24.25
CA ILE A 232 2.04 -9.43 -23.30
C ILE A 232 1.63 -9.08 -21.87
N ILE A 233 1.09 -7.87 -21.62
CA ILE A 233 0.67 -7.45 -20.27
C ILE A 233 -0.39 -8.40 -19.71
N GLN A 234 -1.41 -8.74 -20.50
CA GLN A 234 -2.49 -9.64 -20.09
C GLN A 234 -1.94 -11.06 -19.76
N LYS A 235 -1.05 -11.58 -20.60
CA LYS A 235 -0.39 -12.86 -20.37
C LYS A 235 0.45 -12.83 -19.08
N GLN A 236 1.21 -11.76 -18.86
CA GLN A 236 2.04 -11.62 -17.66
C GLN A 236 1.18 -11.50 -16.39
N GLY A 237 0.04 -10.83 -16.44
CA GLY A 237 -0.91 -10.78 -15.33
C GLY A 237 -1.41 -12.17 -14.93
N ARG A 238 -1.71 -13.02 -15.91
CA ARG A 238 -2.11 -14.41 -15.65
C ARG A 238 -0.96 -15.24 -15.06
N LEU A 239 0.22 -15.20 -15.66
CA LEU A 239 1.41 -15.90 -15.16
C LEU A 239 1.80 -15.47 -13.75
N TYR A 240 1.67 -14.16 -13.44
CA TYR A 240 1.88 -13.65 -12.10
C TYR A 240 0.88 -14.24 -11.11
N THR A 241 -0.41 -14.30 -11.48
CA THR A 241 -1.46 -14.86 -10.63
C THR A 241 -1.20 -16.32 -10.35
N GLU A 242 -0.89 -17.14 -11.37
CA GLU A 242 -0.55 -18.56 -11.22
C GLU A 242 0.65 -18.76 -10.30
N ARG A 243 1.71 -17.96 -10.46
CA ARG A 243 2.90 -18.01 -9.60
C ARG A 243 2.56 -17.68 -8.15
N LEU A 244 1.72 -16.66 -7.94
CA LEU A 244 1.32 -16.25 -6.59
C LEU A 244 0.49 -17.34 -5.90
N LEU A 245 -0.49 -17.93 -6.57
CA LEU A 245 -1.30 -19.02 -6.03
C LEU A 245 -0.44 -20.24 -5.72
N SER A 246 0.50 -20.60 -6.61
CA SER A 246 1.45 -21.70 -6.37
C SER A 246 2.31 -21.44 -5.14
N ALA A 247 2.86 -20.23 -5.01
CA ALA A 247 3.69 -19.86 -3.86
C ALA A 247 2.90 -19.88 -2.53
N ALA A 248 1.62 -19.53 -2.57
CA ALA A 248 0.74 -19.65 -1.40
C ALA A 248 0.54 -21.12 -1.01
N MET A 249 0.30 -22.00 -1.97
CA MET A 249 0.18 -23.46 -1.71
C MET A 249 1.49 -24.06 -1.19
N GLU A 250 2.63 -23.70 -1.77
CA GLU A 250 3.97 -24.12 -1.30
C GLU A 250 4.26 -23.62 0.12
N SER A 251 3.66 -22.48 0.51
CA SER A 251 3.74 -21.95 1.86
C SER A 251 2.86 -22.69 2.88
N GLY A 252 2.14 -23.74 2.44
CA GLY A 252 1.33 -24.62 3.28
C GLY A 252 -0.15 -24.25 3.37
N PHE A 253 -0.67 -23.40 2.45
CA PHE A 253 -2.08 -23.06 2.41
C PHE A 253 -2.83 -23.88 1.37
N ASP A 254 -3.85 -24.62 1.78
CA ASP A 254 -4.73 -25.32 0.86
C ASP A 254 -5.86 -24.40 0.38
N LEU A 255 -5.63 -23.76 -0.77
CA LEU A 255 -6.57 -22.80 -1.37
C LEU A 255 -7.87 -23.44 -1.87
N LYS A 256 -7.93 -24.79 -1.95
CA LYS A 256 -9.14 -25.52 -2.29
C LYS A 256 -10.01 -25.82 -1.07
N ALA A 257 -9.41 -25.80 0.13
CA ALA A 257 -10.08 -26.12 1.38
C ALA A 257 -10.60 -24.91 2.14
N ILE A 258 -9.93 -23.74 2.01
CA ILE A 258 -10.26 -22.53 2.76
C ILE A 258 -10.54 -21.35 1.83
N PRO A 259 -11.50 -20.46 2.17
CA PRO A 259 -11.72 -19.22 1.44
C PRO A 259 -10.50 -18.31 1.47
N VAL A 260 -10.32 -17.56 0.38
CA VAL A 260 -9.24 -16.57 0.25
C VAL A 260 -9.84 -15.17 0.18
N ILE A 261 -9.35 -14.27 1.03
CA ILE A 261 -9.69 -12.84 1.00
C ILE A 261 -8.47 -12.09 0.48
N MET A 262 -8.58 -11.56 -0.73
CA MET A 262 -7.55 -10.77 -1.39
C MET A 262 -7.76 -9.29 -1.09
N LEU A 263 -6.70 -8.57 -0.72
CA LEU A 263 -6.72 -7.13 -0.49
C LEU A 263 -5.39 -6.51 -0.92
N GLY A 264 -5.28 -5.19 -0.79
CA GLY A 264 -4.10 -4.44 -1.24
C GLY A 264 -4.16 -4.04 -2.71
N GLY A 265 -3.17 -3.29 -3.18
CA GLY A 265 -3.16 -2.70 -4.52
C GLY A 265 -3.17 -3.70 -5.68
N GLY A 266 -2.71 -4.93 -5.45
CA GLY A 266 -2.70 -6.00 -6.45
C GLY A 266 -3.96 -6.89 -6.46
N ALA A 267 -4.88 -6.72 -5.51
CA ALA A 267 -6.05 -7.59 -5.37
C ALA A 267 -6.93 -7.64 -6.62
N ALA A 268 -7.16 -6.48 -7.25
CA ALA A 268 -7.95 -6.38 -8.48
C ALA A 268 -7.32 -7.18 -9.64
N VAL A 269 -5.99 -7.11 -9.77
CA VAL A 269 -5.24 -7.81 -10.82
C VAL A 269 -5.35 -9.31 -10.62
N VAL A 270 -5.05 -9.80 -9.43
CA VAL A 270 -5.11 -11.25 -9.14
C VAL A 270 -6.53 -11.77 -9.27
N LYS A 271 -7.53 -11.07 -8.70
CA LYS A 271 -8.94 -11.45 -8.82
C LYS A 271 -9.41 -11.50 -10.28
N GLY A 272 -8.97 -10.55 -11.12
CA GLY A 272 -9.33 -10.52 -12.54
C GLY A 272 -8.69 -11.63 -13.38
N ASN A 273 -7.63 -12.26 -12.88
CA ASN A 273 -6.92 -13.35 -13.54
C ASN A 273 -7.19 -14.75 -12.93
N VAL A 274 -7.89 -14.84 -11.80
CA VAL A 274 -8.35 -16.12 -11.24
C VAL A 274 -9.45 -16.69 -12.12
N SER A 275 -9.38 -17.96 -12.41
CA SER A 275 -10.36 -18.73 -13.19
C SER A 275 -10.90 -19.93 -12.41
N GLU A 276 -11.98 -20.55 -12.89
CA GLU A 276 -12.51 -21.80 -12.30
C GLU A 276 -11.50 -22.96 -12.35
N GLN A 277 -10.58 -22.95 -13.32
CA GLN A 277 -9.53 -23.96 -13.46
C GLN A 277 -8.50 -23.92 -12.31
N ASP A 278 -8.36 -22.78 -11.63
CA ASP A 278 -7.47 -22.64 -10.47
C ASP A 278 -8.02 -23.42 -9.25
N GLY A 279 -9.29 -23.79 -9.27
CA GLY A 279 -9.93 -24.70 -8.29
C GLY A 279 -9.96 -24.13 -6.87
N LEU A 280 -10.01 -22.79 -6.72
CA LEU A 280 -10.07 -22.15 -5.41
C LEU A 280 -11.44 -22.39 -4.75
N CYS A 281 -11.45 -22.60 -3.42
CA CYS A 281 -12.67 -22.82 -2.66
C CYS A 281 -13.67 -21.67 -2.81
N ARG A 282 -13.24 -20.47 -2.41
CA ARG A 282 -14.02 -19.22 -2.53
C ARG A 282 -13.08 -18.04 -2.49
N VAL A 283 -13.33 -17.03 -3.32
CA VAL A 283 -12.48 -15.84 -3.40
C VAL A 283 -13.29 -14.58 -3.19
N PHE A 284 -12.91 -13.82 -2.17
CA PHE A 284 -13.35 -12.45 -1.94
C PHE A 284 -12.22 -11.49 -2.31
N ALA A 285 -12.56 -10.28 -2.73
CA ALA A 285 -11.56 -9.25 -2.99
C ALA A 285 -12.05 -7.89 -2.49
N LEU A 286 -11.25 -7.28 -1.63
CA LEU A 286 -11.38 -5.88 -1.25
C LEU A 286 -10.52 -5.06 -2.23
N ILE A 287 -11.18 -4.52 -3.26
CA ILE A 287 -10.51 -3.89 -4.40
C ILE A 287 -10.04 -2.46 -4.08
N ASP A 288 -10.64 -1.80 -3.08
CA ASP A 288 -10.15 -0.50 -2.64
C ASP A 288 -8.78 -0.67 -1.98
N ASP A 289 -7.77 -0.08 -2.59
CA ASP A 289 -6.39 -0.19 -2.11
C ASP A 289 -6.14 0.55 -0.79
N ARG A 290 -7.11 1.37 -0.33
CA ARG A 290 -7.06 2.16 0.91
C ARG A 290 -7.63 1.43 2.12
N VAL A 291 -8.18 0.22 1.94
CA VAL A 291 -8.89 -0.52 3.00
C VAL A 291 -8.05 -0.73 4.27
N ASN A 292 -6.72 -0.91 4.14
CA ASN A 292 -5.83 -0.97 5.29
C ASN A 292 -5.81 0.35 6.07
N ALA A 293 -5.64 1.48 5.38
CA ALA A 293 -5.63 2.81 6.01
C ALA A 293 -6.96 3.14 6.68
N GLU A 294 -8.07 2.76 6.07
CA GLU A 294 -9.41 2.89 6.67
C GLU A 294 -9.54 2.03 7.93
N GLY A 295 -9.05 0.80 7.90
CA GLY A 295 -9.06 -0.11 9.05
C GLY A 295 -8.19 0.38 10.21
N PHE A 296 -7.08 1.07 9.94
CA PHE A 296 -6.25 1.67 10.99
C PHE A 296 -6.94 2.85 11.67
N GLU A 297 -7.75 3.61 10.93
CA GLU A 297 -8.39 4.83 11.40
C GLU A 297 -9.61 4.56 12.31
N ARG A 298 -10.25 3.40 12.15
CA ARG A 298 -11.43 2.97 12.94
C ARG A 298 -11.05 2.21 14.21
#